data_bf4f13cc28ede7fcc712a054e20b6b6b
#
_entry.id   bf4f13cc28ede7fcc712a054e20b6b6b
#
_cell.length_a   1.000
_cell.length_b   1.000
_cell.length_c   1.000
_cell.angle_alpha   90.00
_cell.angle_beta   90.00
_cell.angle_gamma   90.00
#
_symmetry.space_group_name_H-M   'P 1'
#
loop_
_entity.id
_entity.type
_entity.pdbx_description
1 polymer ?
#
loop_
_entity_poly.entity_id
_entity_poly.type
_entity_poly.pdbx_seq_one_letter_code
_entity_poly.pdbx_strand_id
1 'polypeptide(L)'
;MTAQLTAVETVSDALFTCSYLWAHGKQYSRSDLDKALHQHKDPTTRYGKLVARLNRIAAMPYEELCDAGYLDTDRKQMVAARRSLLVEEIGEEEMNALLSDVQRIHRVFSDAGAKFRTKLLLTRGSEGFNVRQDYILKHFLPSQSLCSIYGPSGSYKSFLAVSWACHIAAGLSWAGKKVTPGAVLYVVGEGGVGVPRRIRAWEQVHGIQADNLWLVNRPVFPVRESEVTEVLLAARQIEAECGVPVRMVVIDTLARCFGGNDENDARDMGAFIEGCDVIKQKTGATVLVVHHSGKDEGKGARGSSAFRAALDTEFNVKREGDGKALILTCTKMKDAEEPERKAYDLRTSELYTDEDGELVCSLVVNDQPRDAKEVEPELASVSRLSDNHQALWQAVRSRTARGEPCTRSVIRDDMKTIGIDTKHFSRWVQKLIEDGLIIQNGDVLTVQSLREVGM
;
A
#
# COMPACT_ATOMS: atom_id res chain seq x y z
N MET A 1 -14.79 -30.40 7.29
CA MET A 1 -15.76 -31.33 7.92
C MET A 1 -16.39 -30.56 9.05
N THR A 2 -17.57 -30.00 8.81
CA THR A 2 -18.46 -29.45 9.82
C THR A 2 -18.69 -30.54 10.85
N ALA A 3 -18.24 -30.33 12.08
CA ALA A 3 -18.70 -31.16 13.18
C ALA A 3 -20.22 -31.03 13.20
N GLN A 4 -20.90 -32.02 12.66
CA GLN A 4 -22.33 -32.15 12.79
C GLN A 4 -22.64 -32.19 14.27
N LEU A 5 -23.47 -31.28 14.72
CA LEU A 5 -24.21 -31.35 15.98
C LEU A 5 -25.16 -32.56 15.94
N THR A 6 -24.65 -33.73 15.60
CA THR A 6 -25.41 -34.98 15.47
C THR A 6 -25.53 -35.73 16.79
N ALA A 7 -25.10 -35.14 17.90
CA ALA A 7 -25.22 -35.77 19.20
C ALA A 7 -25.92 -34.87 20.22
N VAL A 8 -26.98 -34.18 19.80
CA VAL A 8 -27.95 -33.63 20.75
C VAL A 8 -28.96 -34.74 20.98
N GLU A 9 -28.63 -35.67 21.87
CA GLU A 9 -29.43 -36.88 22.10
C GLU A 9 -30.71 -36.60 22.88
N THR A 10 -30.79 -35.43 23.55
CA THR A 10 -31.97 -35.08 24.36
C THR A 10 -32.44 -33.66 24.08
N VAL A 11 -33.72 -33.39 24.36
CA VAL A 11 -34.31 -32.02 24.32
C VAL A 11 -33.66 -31.10 25.32
N SER A 12 -33.23 -31.63 26.48
CA SER A 12 -32.45 -30.95 27.49
C SER A 12 -31.16 -30.41 26.91
N ASP A 13 -30.44 -31.19 26.13
CA ASP A 13 -29.19 -30.79 25.49
C ASP A 13 -29.40 -29.62 24.52
N ALA A 14 -30.49 -29.63 23.76
CA ALA A 14 -30.83 -28.58 22.81
C ALA A 14 -31.17 -27.26 23.52
N LEU A 15 -32.06 -27.32 24.49
CA LEU A 15 -32.48 -26.17 25.29
C LEU A 15 -31.31 -25.50 25.99
N PHE A 16 -30.42 -26.29 26.47
CA PHE A 16 -29.28 -25.85 27.22
C PHE A 16 -28.18 -25.28 26.33
N THR A 17 -27.88 -25.91 25.22
CA THR A 17 -26.96 -25.35 24.22
C THR A 17 -27.43 -23.95 23.83
N CYS A 18 -28.73 -23.72 23.65
CA CYS A 18 -29.30 -22.41 23.33
C CYS A 18 -29.09 -21.39 24.46
N SER A 19 -29.42 -21.78 25.69
CA SER A 19 -29.30 -20.89 26.86
C SER A 19 -27.83 -20.52 27.15
N TYR A 20 -26.96 -21.48 27.05
CA TYR A 20 -25.53 -21.30 27.28
C TYR A 20 -24.87 -20.41 26.22
N LEU A 21 -25.12 -20.71 24.97
CA LEU A 21 -24.54 -19.94 23.84
C LEU A 21 -24.96 -18.48 23.89
N TRP A 22 -26.23 -18.26 24.22
CA TRP A 22 -26.80 -16.94 24.37
C TRP A 22 -26.25 -16.20 25.60
N ALA A 23 -26.15 -16.85 26.80
CA ALA A 23 -25.61 -16.27 28.01
C ALA A 23 -24.13 -15.89 27.91
N HIS A 24 -23.36 -16.59 27.08
CA HIS A 24 -21.92 -16.34 26.94
C HIS A 24 -21.55 -15.49 25.70
N GLY A 25 -22.56 -14.98 24.97
CA GLY A 25 -22.34 -14.08 23.81
C GLY A 25 -21.41 -14.65 22.74
N LYS A 26 -21.30 -15.98 22.67
CA LYS A 26 -20.56 -16.64 21.60
C LYS A 26 -21.44 -16.66 20.35
N GLN A 27 -20.91 -16.10 19.27
CA GLN A 27 -21.54 -16.09 17.96
C GLN A 27 -21.54 -17.51 17.38
N TYR A 28 -22.61 -18.24 17.65
CA TYR A 28 -23.01 -19.32 16.77
C TYR A 28 -24.05 -18.77 15.81
N SER A 29 -23.97 -19.16 14.56
CA SER A 29 -24.95 -18.67 13.60
C SER A 29 -26.34 -19.13 14.04
N ARG A 30 -27.33 -18.25 13.90
CA ARG A 30 -28.74 -18.58 14.14
C ARG A 30 -29.17 -19.85 13.39
N SER A 31 -28.53 -20.12 12.25
CA SER A 31 -28.71 -21.31 11.43
C SER A 31 -28.28 -22.62 12.12
N ASP A 32 -27.23 -22.61 12.93
CA ASP A 32 -26.74 -23.81 13.60
C ASP A 32 -27.63 -24.14 14.81
N LEU A 33 -28.13 -23.11 15.50
CA LEU A 33 -29.16 -23.23 16.53
C LEU A 33 -30.48 -23.75 15.95
N ASP A 34 -30.95 -23.18 14.86
CA ASP A 34 -32.17 -23.60 14.18
C ASP A 34 -32.12 -25.06 13.71
N LYS A 35 -30.94 -25.52 13.24
CA LYS A 35 -30.76 -26.93 12.86
C LYS A 35 -30.78 -27.88 14.04
N ALA A 36 -30.13 -27.49 15.17
CA ALA A 36 -30.09 -28.31 16.38
C ALA A 36 -31.49 -28.43 17.01
N LEU A 37 -32.31 -27.37 16.89
CA LEU A 37 -33.67 -27.32 17.45
C LEU A 37 -34.73 -27.82 16.50
N HIS A 38 -34.44 -28.05 15.22
CA HIS A 38 -35.44 -28.33 14.19
C HIS A 38 -36.28 -29.57 14.47
N GLN A 39 -35.68 -30.62 15.02
CA GLN A 39 -36.37 -31.85 15.41
C GLN A 39 -37.24 -31.72 16.66
N HIS A 40 -37.17 -30.60 17.37
CA HIS A 40 -37.88 -30.33 18.64
C HIS A 40 -38.88 -29.17 18.51
N LYS A 41 -39.20 -28.73 17.29
CA LYS A 41 -40.07 -27.57 17.03
C LYS A 41 -41.59 -27.84 17.20
N ASP A 42 -42.00 -29.04 17.57
CA ASP A 42 -43.42 -29.32 17.76
C ASP A 42 -43.97 -28.50 18.98
N PRO A 43 -44.77 -27.43 18.72
CA PRO A 43 -45.25 -26.55 19.78
C PRO A 43 -46.28 -27.21 20.69
N THR A 44 -46.72 -28.43 20.37
CA THR A 44 -47.70 -29.17 21.21
C THR A 44 -46.99 -29.90 22.35
N THR A 45 -45.73 -30.21 22.21
CA THR A 45 -44.93 -30.85 23.27
C THR A 45 -44.55 -29.87 24.37
N ARG A 46 -44.35 -30.37 25.60
CA ARG A 46 -43.83 -29.59 26.73
C ARG A 46 -42.52 -28.84 26.36
N TYR A 47 -41.64 -29.52 25.63
CA TYR A 47 -40.35 -29.00 25.21
C TYR A 47 -40.42 -28.00 24.05
N GLY A 48 -41.35 -28.21 23.10
CA GLY A 48 -41.59 -27.23 22.04
C GLY A 48 -42.09 -25.88 22.56
N LYS A 49 -42.91 -25.90 23.62
CA LYS A 49 -43.31 -24.68 24.33
C LYS A 49 -42.16 -23.97 25.02
N LEU A 50 -41.27 -24.74 25.65
CA LEU A 50 -40.05 -24.23 26.28
C LEU A 50 -39.08 -23.62 25.24
N VAL A 51 -38.87 -24.27 24.14
CA VAL A 51 -38.06 -23.75 23.04
C VAL A 51 -38.63 -22.46 22.47
N ALA A 52 -39.94 -22.39 22.27
CA ALA A 52 -40.63 -21.18 21.81
C ALA A 52 -40.44 -20.00 22.80
N ARG A 53 -40.49 -20.30 24.10
CA ARG A 53 -40.31 -19.28 25.14
C ARG A 53 -38.87 -18.83 25.29
N LEU A 54 -37.92 -19.74 25.24
CA LEU A 54 -36.48 -19.41 25.20
C LEU A 54 -36.13 -18.52 24.03
N ASN A 55 -36.68 -18.85 22.83
CA ASN A 55 -36.48 -18.01 21.65
C ASN A 55 -37.09 -16.61 21.81
N ARG A 56 -38.24 -16.49 22.53
CA ARG A 56 -38.85 -15.20 22.81
C ARG A 56 -37.98 -14.38 23.79
N ILE A 57 -37.48 -14.98 24.85
CA ILE A 57 -36.59 -14.34 25.83
C ILE A 57 -35.26 -13.96 25.15
N ALA A 58 -34.73 -14.81 24.26
CA ALA A 58 -33.52 -14.51 23.49
C ALA A 58 -33.70 -13.37 22.48
N ALA A 59 -34.90 -13.18 21.96
CA ALA A 59 -35.26 -12.12 21.03
C ALA A 59 -35.75 -10.83 21.69
N MET A 60 -35.91 -10.80 23.03
CA MET A 60 -36.30 -9.61 23.75
C MET A 60 -35.28 -8.50 23.55
N PRO A 61 -35.71 -7.30 23.11
CA PRO A 61 -34.85 -6.13 23.07
C PRO A 61 -34.27 -5.83 24.45
N TYR A 62 -33.07 -5.24 24.44
CA TYR A 62 -32.40 -4.82 25.68
C TYR A 62 -33.31 -3.94 26.54
N GLU A 63 -34.07 -3.05 25.94
CA GLU A 63 -35.03 -2.15 26.59
C GLU A 63 -36.16 -2.90 27.33
N GLU A 64 -36.74 -3.95 26.76
CA GLU A 64 -37.76 -4.77 27.43
C GLU A 64 -37.20 -5.55 28.64
N LEU A 65 -35.97 -6.02 28.55
CA LEU A 65 -35.27 -6.64 29.66
C LEU A 65 -34.98 -5.63 30.76
N CYS A 66 -34.83 -4.35 30.40
CA CYS A 66 -34.70 -3.21 31.28
C CYS A 66 -36.00 -2.90 32.03
N ASP A 67 -37.10 -2.75 31.32
CA ASP A 67 -38.42 -2.41 31.83
C ASP A 67 -38.98 -3.53 32.75
N ALA A 68 -38.57 -4.77 32.56
CA ALA A 68 -38.87 -5.89 33.43
C ALA A 68 -38.06 -5.89 34.74
N GLY A 69 -37.28 -4.87 35.04
CA GLY A 69 -36.50 -4.74 36.28
C GLY A 69 -35.23 -5.57 36.34
N TYR A 70 -34.79 -6.09 35.21
CA TYR A 70 -33.58 -6.94 35.08
C TYR A 70 -32.35 -6.17 34.62
N LEU A 71 -32.35 -4.86 34.79
CA LEU A 71 -31.24 -4.01 34.40
C LEU A 71 -30.20 -3.84 35.46
N ASP A 72 -29.05 -4.24 35.04
CA ASP A 72 -27.85 -3.42 35.22
C ASP A 72 -26.81 -3.78 34.14
N THR A 73 -25.93 -2.86 33.84
CA THR A 73 -24.93 -2.90 32.76
C THR A 73 -23.90 -4.04 32.86
N ASP A 74 -23.97 -4.85 33.93
CA ASP A 74 -23.10 -5.99 34.16
C ASP A 74 -23.64 -7.27 33.50
N ARG A 75 -22.85 -7.85 32.59
CA ARG A 75 -23.10 -9.12 31.89
C ARG A 75 -23.46 -10.29 32.83
N LYS A 76 -22.93 -10.28 34.08
CA LYS A 76 -23.23 -11.29 35.09
C LYS A 76 -24.67 -11.18 35.62
N GLN A 77 -25.14 -9.97 35.77
CA GLN A 77 -26.52 -9.72 36.26
C GLN A 77 -27.56 -10.06 35.19
N MET A 78 -27.24 -9.80 33.91
CA MET A 78 -28.06 -10.26 32.76
C MET A 78 -28.20 -11.78 32.71
N VAL A 79 -27.14 -12.52 32.99
CA VAL A 79 -27.19 -13.99 33.08
C VAL A 79 -28.01 -14.47 34.26
N ALA A 80 -27.90 -13.82 35.41
CA ALA A 80 -28.68 -14.14 36.62
C ALA A 80 -30.18 -13.88 36.42
N ALA A 81 -30.55 -12.75 35.85
CA ALA A 81 -31.95 -12.39 35.56
C ALA A 81 -32.60 -13.40 34.59
N ARG A 82 -31.89 -13.79 33.54
CA ARG A 82 -32.38 -14.81 32.60
C ARG A 82 -32.50 -16.19 33.22
N ARG A 83 -31.56 -16.55 34.11
CA ARG A 83 -31.65 -17.77 34.90
C ARG A 83 -32.93 -17.78 35.78
N SER A 84 -33.24 -16.67 36.46
CA SER A 84 -34.42 -16.55 37.31
C SER A 84 -35.70 -16.75 36.48
N LEU A 85 -35.79 -16.13 35.29
CA LEU A 85 -36.94 -16.33 34.38
C LEU A 85 -37.09 -17.79 33.94
N LEU A 86 -36.00 -18.49 33.69
CA LEU A 86 -36.03 -19.91 33.32
C LEU A 86 -36.41 -20.78 34.51
N VAL A 87 -35.94 -20.49 35.73
CA VAL A 87 -36.31 -21.22 36.93
C VAL A 87 -37.79 -21.08 37.25
N GLU A 88 -38.39 -19.91 37.05
CA GLU A 88 -39.85 -19.69 37.22
C GLU A 88 -40.67 -20.54 36.24
N GLU A 89 -40.11 -20.86 35.08
CA GLU A 89 -40.80 -21.62 34.03
C GLU A 89 -40.69 -23.14 34.17
N ILE A 90 -39.49 -23.62 34.47
CA ILE A 90 -39.17 -25.07 34.43
C ILE A 90 -38.92 -25.67 35.83
N GLY A 91 -38.79 -24.83 36.82
CA GLY A 91 -38.43 -25.23 38.18
C GLY A 91 -36.91 -25.38 38.39
N GLU A 92 -36.53 -25.33 39.66
CA GLU A 92 -35.12 -25.28 40.08
C GLU A 92 -34.40 -26.62 39.87
N GLU A 93 -35.10 -27.75 40.05
CA GLU A 93 -34.54 -29.07 39.77
C GLU A 93 -34.20 -29.29 38.31
N GLU A 94 -35.13 -28.95 37.43
CA GLU A 94 -34.94 -29.10 35.98
C GLU A 94 -33.88 -28.12 35.46
N MET A 95 -33.78 -26.91 36.04
CA MET A 95 -32.70 -25.96 35.71
C MET A 95 -31.33 -26.48 36.15
N ASN A 96 -31.23 -27.10 37.35
CA ASN A 96 -29.96 -27.68 37.81
C ASN A 96 -29.54 -28.91 36.99
N ALA A 97 -30.49 -29.72 36.55
CA ALA A 97 -30.22 -30.82 35.63
C ALA A 97 -29.72 -30.28 34.27
N LEU A 98 -30.37 -29.26 33.72
CA LEU A 98 -29.96 -28.56 32.53
C LEU A 98 -28.56 -27.97 32.68
N LEU A 99 -28.25 -27.30 33.82
CA LEU A 99 -26.92 -26.74 34.07
C LEU A 99 -25.86 -27.81 34.19
N SER A 100 -26.14 -28.98 34.74
CA SER A 100 -25.22 -30.11 34.80
C SER A 100 -24.92 -30.66 33.41
N ASP A 101 -25.95 -30.85 32.57
CA ASP A 101 -25.80 -31.32 31.18
C ASP A 101 -25.02 -30.32 30.33
N VAL A 102 -25.17 -29.04 30.60
CA VAL A 102 -24.38 -27.99 29.97
C VAL A 102 -22.92 -28.04 30.29
N GLN A 103 -22.60 -28.19 31.55
CA GLN A 103 -21.20 -28.29 31.91
C GLN A 103 -20.55 -29.51 31.24
N ARG A 104 -21.32 -30.57 31.06
CA ARG A 104 -20.91 -31.75 30.33
C ARG A 104 -20.73 -31.45 28.85
N ILE A 105 -21.73 -30.84 28.23
CA ILE A 105 -21.69 -30.45 26.80
C ILE A 105 -20.59 -29.41 26.55
N HIS A 106 -20.46 -28.41 27.44
CA HIS A 106 -19.40 -27.40 27.33
C HIS A 106 -18.00 -28.03 27.37
N ARG A 107 -17.75 -29.03 28.23
CA ARG A 107 -16.48 -29.73 28.23
C ARG A 107 -16.23 -30.42 26.90
N VAL A 108 -17.20 -31.16 26.37
CA VAL A 108 -17.08 -31.84 25.08
C VAL A 108 -16.81 -30.85 23.94
N PHE A 109 -17.56 -29.73 23.90
CA PHE A 109 -17.35 -28.70 22.87
C PHE A 109 -16.08 -27.88 23.10
N SER A 110 -15.69 -27.59 24.33
CA SER A 110 -14.44 -26.92 24.63
C SER A 110 -13.23 -27.76 24.25
N ASP A 111 -13.28 -29.04 24.55
CA ASP A 111 -12.18 -29.96 24.24
C ASP A 111 -12.11 -30.27 22.74
N ALA A 112 -13.25 -30.46 22.06
CA ALA A 112 -13.30 -30.63 20.62
C ALA A 112 -12.94 -29.31 19.88
N GLY A 113 -13.43 -28.18 20.37
CA GLY A 113 -13.13 -26.86 19.80
C GLY A 113 -11.71 -26.39 20.08
N ALA A 114 -11.11 -26.77 21.21
CA ALA A 114 -9.73 -26.43 21.54
C ALA A 114 -8.72 -27.15 20.61
N LYS A 115 -9.02 -28.39 20.23
CA LYS A 115 -8.14 -29.18 19.32
C LYS A 115 -8.09 -28.68 17.89
N PHE A 116 -9.10 -27.91 17.44
CA PHE A 116 -9.21 -27.47 16.04
C PHE A 116 -9.39 -25.97 15.88
N ARG A 117 -9.11 -25.17 16.91
CA ARG A 117 -9.14 -23.71 16.80
C ARG A 117 -7.88 -23.20 16.11
N THR A 118 -8.04 -22.69 14.89
CA THR A 118 -7.02 -21.93 14.21
C THR A 118 -6.96 -20.49 14.73
N LYS A 119 -5.77 -19.88 14.68
CA LYS A 119 -5.59 -18.43 14.87
C LYS A 119 -5.87 -17.64 13.58
N LEU A 120 -6.11 -18.36 12.47
CA LEU A 120 -6.42 -17.76 11.18
C LEU A 120 -7.83 -17.17 11.22
N LEU A 121 -7.99 -15.97 10.67
CA LEU A 121 -9.29 -15.36 10.41
C LEU A 121 -9.87 -16.05 9.18
N LEU A 122 -11.00 -16.73 9.37
CA LEU A 122 -11.67 -17.44 8.29
C LEU A 122 -12.91 -16.65 7.88
N THR A 123 -13.04 -16.36 6.59
CA THR A 123 -14.21 -15.77 5.94
C THR A 123 -14.84 -16.75 4.97
N ARG A 124 -16.12 -16.62 4.67
CA ARG A 124 -16.82 -17.54 3.76
C ARG A 124 -16.88 -16.96 2.36
N GLY A 125 -16.32 -17.66 1.38
CA GLY A 125 -16.52 -17.41 -0.05
C GLY A 125 -16.39 -15.93 -0.44
N SER A 126 -17.50 -15.38 -0.91
CA SER A 126 -17.58 -13.97 -1.33
C SER A 126 -17.91 -12.99 -0.20
N GLU A 127 -17.81 -13.37 1.07
CA GLU A 127 -17.99 -12.46 2.18
C GLU A 127 -16.98 -11.33 2.09
N GLY A 128 -17.43 -10.07 2.14
CA GLY A 128 -16.59 -8.90 1.96
C GLY A 128 -16.47 -8.40 0.50
N PHE A 129 -17.13 -9.05 -0.49
CA PHE A 129 -17.06 -8.65 -1.90
C PHE A 129 -17.42 -7.18 -2.17
N ASN A 130 -18.21 -6.56 -1.31
CA ASN A 130 -18.67 -5.17 -1.39
C ASN A 130 -17.86 -4.22 -0.51
N VAL A 131 -16.80 -4.69 0.14
CA VAL A 131 -15.88 -3.83 0.89
C VAL A 131 -15.09 -3.00 -0.12
N ARG A 132 -15.22 -1.68 -0.01
CA ARG A 132 -14.47 -0.77 -0.88
C ARG A 132 -12.99 -0.76 -0.49
N GLN A 133 -12.13 -0.69 -1.50
CA GLN A 133 -10.70 -0.46 -1.27
C GLN A 133 -10.52 0.91 -0.60
N ASP A 134 -9.94 0.90 0.59
CA ASP A 134 -9.55 2.11 1.29
C ASP A 134 -8.19 2.62 0.80
N TYR A 135 -8.00 3.93 0.84
CA TYR A 135 -6.79 4.60 0.39
C TYR A 135 -6.32 5.60 1.44
N ILE A 136 -5.01 5.68 1.64
CA ILE A 136 -4.41 6.81 2.36
C ILE A 136 -4.24 8.01 1.42
N LEU A 137 -4.00 7.78 0.13
CA LEU A 137 -4.08 8.75 -0.96
C LEU A 137 -4.89 8.11 -2.10
N LYS A 138 -6.10 8.62 -2.33
CA LYS A 138 -7.07 8.01 -3.23
C LYS A 138 -6.50 7.80 -4.64
N HIS A 139 -6.64 6.59 -5.17
CA HIS A 139 -6.13 6.09 -6.46
C HIS A 139 -4.60 6.00 -6.59
N PHE A 140 -3.83 6.32 -5.53
CA PHE A 140 -2.37 6.22 -5.55
C PHE A 140 -1.85 5.23 -4.51
N LEU A 141 -2.23 5.40 -3.25
CA LEU A 141 -1.71 4.61 -2.14
C LEU A 141 -2.87 3.92 -1.41
N PRO A 142 -3.11 2.63 -1.67
CA PRO A 142 -4.08 1.85 -0.90
C PRO A 142 -3.68 1.80 0.58
N SER A 143 -4.67 1.72 1.47
CA SER A 143 -4.44 1.51 2.90
C SER A 143 -3.87 0.12 3.15
N GLN A 144 -3.01 0.00 4.17
CA GLN A 144 -2.42 -1.28 4.59
C GLN A 144 -1.77 -2.06 3.43
N SER A 145 -1.02 -1.37 2.60
CA SER A 145 -0.39 -1.91 1.40
C SER A 145 1.13 -1.73 1.40
N LEU A 146 1.83 -2.50 0.58
CA LEU A 146 3.25 -2.32 0.28
C LEU A 146 3.36 -1.64 -1.08
N CYS A 147 3.84 -0.39 -1.08
CA CYS A 147 3.96 0.45 -2.27
C CYS A 147 5.41 0.79 -2.57
N SER A 148 5.71 1.07 -3.82
CA SER A 148 7.04 1.56 -4.21
C SER A 148 6.96 2.71 -5.20
N ILE A 149 7.92 3.64 -5.08
CA ILE A 149 8.28 4.58 -6.12
C ILE A 149 9.71 4.32 -6.55
N TYR A 150 9.94 4.15 -7.85
CA TYR A 150 11.27 3.88 -8.37
C TYR A 150 11.62 4.79 -9.55
N GLY A 151 12.90 4.88 -9.87
CA GLY A 151 13.38 5.65 -11.01
C GLY A 151 14.88 5.95 -10.90
N PRO A 152 15.49 6.59 -11.90
CA PRO A 152 16.90 6.96 -11.93
C PRO A 152 17.30 7.85 -10.74
N SER A 153 18.59 7.92 -10.44
CA SER A 153 19.11 8.92 -9.50
C SER A 153 18.78 10.32 -10.02
N GLY A 154 18.40 11.23 -9.11
CA GLY A 154 18.04 12.61 -9.47
C GLY A 154 16.66 12.79 -10.10
N SER A 155 15.81 11.76 -10.20
CA SER A 155 14.46 11.85 -10.80
C SER A 155 13.38 12.44 -9.87
N TYR A 156 13.76 13.05 -8.76
CA TYR A 156 12.84 13.68 -7.79
C TYR A 156 11.97 12.72 -6.97
N LYS A 157 12.29 11.42 -6.89
CA LYS A 157 11.53 10.42 -6.10
C LYS A 157 11.30 10.84 -4.66
N SER A 158 12.38 11.20 -3.95
CA SER A 158 12.28 11.62 -2.53
C SER A 158 11.52 12.94 -2.37
N PHE A 159 11.49 13.82 -3.37
CA PHE A 159 10.63 15.01 -3.34
C PHE A 159 9.15 14.64 -3.43
N LEU A 160 8.82 13.65 -4.26
CA LEU A 160 7.45 13.10 -4.35
C LEU A 160 7.06 12.40 -3.04
N ALA A 161 7.93 11.56 -2.49
CA ALA A 161 7.68 10.87 -1.22
C ALA A 161 7.44 11.87 -0.06
N VAL A 162 8.24 12.94 0.03
CA VAL A 162 8.04 14.02 1.00
C VAL A 162 6.73 14.75 0.74
N SER A 163 6.39 15.06 -0.52
CA SER A 163 5.11 15.68 -0.86
C SER A 163 3.94 14.84 -0.37
N TRP A 164 3.92 13.54 -0.65
CA TRP A 164 2.86 12.65 -0.17
C TRP A 164 2.82 12.57 1.36
N ALA A 165 3.99 12.45 2.01
CA ALA A 165 4.11 12.41 3.46
C ALA A 165 3.53 13.65 4.13
N CYS A 166 3.89 14.84 3.65
CA CYS A 166 3.39 16.10 4.18
C CYS A 166 1.87 16.25 3.99
N HIS A 167 1.35 15.90 2.81
CA HIS A 167 -0.10 15.97 2.55
C HIS A 167 -0.90 15.02 3.45
N ILE A 168 -0.39 13.81 3.71
CA ILE A 168 -1.02 12.85 4.62
C ILE A 168 -0.96 13.37 6.07
N ALA A 169 0.20 13.88 6.50
CA ALA A 169 0.39 14.40 7.84
C ALA A 169 -0.47 15.65 8.11
N ALA A 170 -0.64 16.52 7.11
CA ALA A 170 -1.43 17.75 7.20
C ALA A 170 -2.92 17.55 6.83
N GLY A 171 -3.31 16.40 6.30
CA GLY A 171 -4.69 16.13 5.88
C GLY A 171 -5.12 16.90 4.63
N LEU A 172 -4.18 17.36 3.81
CA LEU A 172 -4.46 18.09 2.57
C LEU A 172 -4.64 17.14 1.38
N SER A 173 -5.57 17.47 0.49
CA SER A 173 -5.72 16.74 -0.77
C SER A 173 -4.46 16.88 -1.63
N TRP A 174 -4.09 15.82 -2.37
CA TRP A 174 -2.97 15.82 -3.31
C TRP A 174 -3.46 15.56 -4.73
N ALA A 175 -3.07 16.37 -5.68
CA ALA A 175 -3.52 16.28 -7.09
C ALA A 175 -5.05 16.20 -7.23
N GLY A 176 -5.79 16.95 -6.41
CA GLY A 176 -7.25 16.91 -6.35
C GLY A 176 -7.84 15.62 -5.77
N LYS A 177 -7.00 14.71 -5.27
CA LYS A 177 -7.44 13.44 -4.67
C LYS A 177 -7.49 13.54 -3.16
N LYS A 178 -8.52 12.88 -2.58
CA LYS A 178 -8.72 12.84 -1.14
C LYS A 178 -7.58 12.08 -0.45
N VAL A 179 -7.13 12.62 0.67
CA VAL A 179 -6.18 11.99 1.59
C VAL A 179 -6.90 11.53 2.85
N THR A 180 -6.51 10.41 3.40
CA THR A 180 -6.89 9.98 4.76
C THR A 180 -5.79 10.46 5.71
N PRO A 181 -6.06 11.45 6.57
CA PRO A 181 -5.04 12.04 7.43
C PRO A 181 -4.55 11.07 8.52
N GLY A 182 -3.33 11.28 8.97
CA GLY A 182 -2.73 10.57 10.09
C GLY A 182 -1.24 10.82 10.19
N ALA A 183 -0.60 10.22 11.17
CA ALA A 183 0.83 10.37 11.35
C ALA A 183 1.62 9.61 10.26
N VAL A 184 2.81 10.13 9.96
CA VAL A 184 3.75 9.53 9.02
C VAL A 184 5.10 9.34 9.70
N LEU A 185 5.65 8.14 9.63
CA LEU A 185 7.01 7.83 10.04
C LEU A 185 7.89 7.74 8.78
N TYR A 186 8.86 8.64 8.65
CA TYR A 186 9.75 8.72 7.49
C TYR A 186 11.17 8.33 7.87
N VAL A 187 11.65 7.20 7.36
CA VAL A 187 13.02 6.72 7.53
C VAL A 187 13.91 7.34 6.48
N VAL A 188 14.84 8.20 6.91
CA VAL A 188 15.82 8.88 6.07
C VAL A 188 17.10 8.05 6.04
N GLY A 189 17.17 7.05 5.17
CA GLY A 189 18.28 6.10 5.12
C GLY A 189 19.62 6.70 4.71
N GLU A 190 19.63 7.81 3.99
CA GLU A 190 20.86 8.54 3.65
C GLU A 190 21.27 9.51 4.76
N GLY A 191 20.36 9.82 5.71
CA GLY A 191 20.59 10.82 6.75
C GLY A 191 20.68 12.25 6.22
N GLY A 192 21.11 13.16 7.09
CA GLY A 192 21.40 14.54 6.72
C GLY A 192 20.20 15.47 6.63
N VAL A 193 20.45 16.69 6.17
CA VAL A 193 19.52 17.83 6.21
C VAL A 193 18.56 17.90 4.99
N GLY A 194 18.70 17.01 4.05
CA GLY A 194 17.96 17.07 2.77
C GLY A 194 16.45 16.95 2.96
N VAL A 195 15.99 15.94 3.71
CA VAL A 195 14.55 15.72 3.95
C VAL A 195 13.94 16.83 4.80
N PRO A 196 14.53 17.24 5.95
CA PRO A 196 14.04 18.40 6.71
C PRO A 196 13.89 19.69 5.87
N ARG A 197 14.86 20.00 4.99
CA ARG A 197 14.79 21.17 4.10
C ARG A 197 13.62 21.06 3.10
N ARG A 198 13.35 19.86 2.57
CA ARG A 198 12.20 19.61 1.66
C ARG A 198 10.88 19.79 2.38
N ILE A 199 10.76 19.29 3.62
CA ILE A 199 9.57 19.46 4.45
C ILE A 199 9.36 20.95 4.73
N ARG A 200 10.40 21.68 5.15
CA ARG A 200 10.31 23.11 5.42
C ARG A 200 9.89 23.91 4.18
N ALA A 201 10.43 23.57 3.02
CA ALA A 201 10.01 24.17 1.75
C ALA A 201 8.53 23.90 1.45
N TRP A 202 8.06 22.67 1.68
CA TRP A 202 6.66 22.32 1.51
C TRP A 202 5.75 23.12 2.45
N GLU A 203 6.13 23.24 3.73
CA GLU A 203 5.38 24.02 4.75
C GLU A 203 5.25 25.48 4.36
N GLN A 204 6.35 26.11 3.91
CA GLN A 204 6.33 27.51 3.45
C GLN A 204 5.41 27.71 2.26
N VAL A 205 5.42 26.75 1.33
CA VAL A 205 4.63 26.82 0.10
C VAL A 205 3.15 26.64 0.36
N HIS A 206 2.78 25.79 1.32
CA HIS A 206 1.38 25.49 1.64
C HIS A 206 0.84 26.35 2.80
N GLY A 207 1.70 27.04 3.52
CA GLY A 207 1.32 27.88 4.67
C GLY A 207 0.79 27.10 5.88
N ILE A 208 1.15 25.80 5.98
CA ILE A 208 0.75 24.89 7.06
C ILE A 208 1.93 24.03 7.48
N GLN A 209 1.98 23.63 8.73
CA GLN A 209 3.02 22.72 9.24
C GLN A 209 2.57 21.26 9.10
N ALA A 210 3.53 20.38 8.86
CA ALA A 210 3.32 18.95 8.80
C ALA A 210 3.61 18.30 10.17
N ASP A 211 2.90 18.74 11.23
CA ASP A 211 3.17 18.38 12.62
C ASP A 211 3.14 16.86 12.90
N ASN A 212 2.38 16.11 12.13
CA ASN A 212 2.28 14.65 12.28
C ASN A 212 3.30 13.89 11.39
N LEU A 213 4.34 14.55 10.89
CA LEU A 213 5.43 13.93 10.12
C LEU A 213 6.68 13.79 10.97
N TRP A 214 7.06 12.55 11.26
CA TRP A 214 8.17 12.19 12.13
C TRP A 214 9.31 11.58 11.33
N LEU A 215 10.57 11.94 11.66
CA LEU A 215 11.76 11.49 10.94
C LEU A 215 12.63 10.58 11.80
N VAL A 216 13.11 9.50 11.19
CA VAL A 216 14.23 8.69 11.69
C VAL A 216 15.43 8.98 10.80
N ASN A 217 16.40 9.77 11.32
CA ASN A 217 17.57 10.22 10.57
C ASN A 217 18.73 9.19 10.56
N ARG A 218 18.39 7.93 10.39
CA ARG A 218 19.31 6.82 10.19
C ARG A 218 18.66 5.73 9.33
N PRO A 219 19.44 4.86 8.67
CA PRO A 219 18.84 3.68 8.05
C PRO A 219 18.22 2.76 9.11
N VAL A 220 17.13 2.11 8.73
CA VAL A 220 16.47 1.03 9.44
C VAL A 220 16.51 -0.19 8.53
N PHE A 221 16.73 -1.36 9.07
CA PHE A 221 16.95 -2.58 8.29
C PHE A 221 15.78 -3.57 8.47
N PRO A 222 14.74 -3.53 7.63
CA PRO A 222 13.59 -4.46 7.72
C PRO A 222 13.98 -5.95 7.68
N VAL A 223 15.14 -6.29 7.13
CA VAL A 223 15.71 -7.63 7.13
C VAL A 223 16.07 -8.14 8.54
N ARG A 224 16.01 -7.27 9.56
CA ARG A 224 16.38 -7.61 10.96
C ARG A 224 15.17 -7.43 11.87
N GLU A 225 14.76 -8.47 12.56
CA GLU A 225 13.62 -8.45 13.49
C GLU A 225 13.72 -7.36 14.58
N SER A 226 14.94 -7.12 15.11
CA SER A 226 15.18 -6.07 16.09
C SER A 226 14.89 -4.67 15.54
N GLU A 227 15.27 -4.39 14.30
CA GLU A 227 15.01 -3.10 13.66
C GLU A 227 13.51 -2.93 13.31
N VAL A 228 12.84 -4.00 12.91
CA VAL A 228 11.37 -4.02 12.74
C VAL A 228 10.68 -3.68 14.06
N THR A 229 11.15 -4.27 15.18
CA THR A 229 10.62 -3.99 16.52
C THR A 229 10.79 -2.51 16.88
N GLU A 230 11.92 -1.88 16.58
CA GLU A 230 12.15 -0.44 16.80
C GLU A 230 11.17 0.43 15.99
N VAL A 231 10.89 0.06 14.73
CA VAL A 231 9.87 0.75 13.92
C VAL A 231 8.48 0.65 14.55
N LEU A 232 8.12 -0.53 15.07
CA LEU A 232 6.84 -0.73 15.75
C LEU A 232 6.73 0.07 17.04
N LEU A 233 7.82 0.18 17.81
CA LEU A 233 7.87 1.00 19.02
C LEU A 233 7.78 2.49 18.67
N ALA A 234 8.52 2.94 17.65
CA ALA A 234 8.44 4.33 17.16
C ALA A 234 7.02 4.68 16.69
N ALA A 235 6.35 3.80 15.95
CA ALA A 235 4.97 4.02 15.54
C ALA A 235 4.03 4.18 16.74
N ARG A 236 4.13 3.32 17.75
CA ARG A 236 3.33 3.42 18.98
C ARG A 236 3.61 4.71 19.78
N GLN A 237 4.88 5.11 19.85
CA GLN A 237 5.26 6.36 20.50
C GLN A 237 4.62 7.55 19.79
N ILE A 238 4.72 7.61 18.46
CA ILE A 238 4.10 8.66 17.64
C ILE A 238 2.59 8.71 17.86
N GLU A 239 1.91 7.57 17.82
CA GLU A 239 0.47 7.48 18.04
C GLU A 239 0.07 7.97 19.45
N ALA A 240 0.89 7.68 20.46
CA ALA A 240 0.67 8.15 21.82
C ALA A 240 0.89 9.67 21.96
N GLU A 241 1.85 10.23 21.24
CA GLU A 241 2.19 11.66 21.31
C GLU A 241 1.20 12.54 20.50
N CYS A 242 0.81 12.12 19.30
CA CYS A 242 -0.04 12.94 18.42
C CYS A 242 -1.54 12.55 18.44
N GLY A 243 -1.89 11.43 19.09
CA GLY A 243 -3.29 10.99 19.24
C GLY A 243 -3.95 10.52 17.94
N VAL A 244 -3.17 10.33 16.87
CA VAL A 244 -3.66 9.85 15.56
C VAL A 244 -2.86 8.63 15.11
N PRO A 245 -3.49 7.70 14.36
CA PRO A 245 -2.78 6.49 13.92
C PRO A 245 -1.69 6.81 12.89
N VAL A 246 -0.60 6.04 12.91
CA VAL A 246 0.41 6.06 11.85
C VAL A 246 -0.21 5.44 10.59
N ARG A 247 -0.39 6.25 9.54
CA ARG A 247 -0.98 5.84 8.27
C ARG A 247 0.04 5.44 7.22
N MET A 248 1.26 5.96 7.32
CA MET A 248 2.32 5.67 6.37
C MET A 248 3.67 5.53 7.06
N VAL A 249 4.43 4.54 6.62
CA VAL A 249 5.87 4.39 6.92
C VAL A 249 6.63 4.50 5.61
N VAL A 250 7.53 5.48 5.50
CA VAL A 250 8.36 5.67 4.31
C VAL A 250 9.76 5.15 4.56
N ILE A 251 10.29 4.35 3.63
CA ILE A 251 11.68 3.86 3.64
C ILE A 251 12.40 4.48 2.44
N ASP A 252 13.23 5.49 2.69
CA ASP A 252 13.96 6.23 1.65
C ASP A 252 15.49 6.18 1.91
N THR A 253 16.21 5.31 1.23
CA THR A 253 15.88 4.42 0.12
C THR A 253 16.06 2.95 0.51
N LEU A 254 15.47 2.03 -0.29
CA LEU A 254 15.67 0.58 -0.13
C LEU A 254 17.15 0.23 0.00
N ALA A 255 17.98 0.71 -0.94
CA ALA A 255 19.41 0.40 -0.98
C ALA A 255 20.14 0.73 0.34
N ARG A 256 19.76 1.83 1.00
CA ARG A 256 20.36 2.23 2.29
C ARG A 256 19.80 1.43 3.46
N CYS A 257 18.58 0.95 3.34
CA CYS A 257 17.87 0.21 4.37
C CYS A 257 17.92 -1.31 4.17
N PHE A 258 18.79 -1.81 3.29
CA PHE A 258 18.90 -3.24 2.98
C PHE A 258 19.92 -4.00 3.86
N GLY A 259 20.66 -3.29 4.72
CA GLY A 259 21.51 -3.88 5.77
C GLY A 259 22.76 -4.60 5.28
N GLY A 260 23.24 -4.30 4.07
CA GLY A 260 24.45 -4.90 3.46
C GLY A 260 24.18 -6.21 2.72
N ASN A 261 22.93 -6.67 2.61
CA ASN A 261 22.50 -7.83 1.84
C ASN A 261 22.50 -7.54 0.32
N ASP A 262 22.32 -8.57 -0.51
CA ASP A 262 22.26 -8.41 -1.97
C ASP A 262 20.83 -8.19 -2.45
N GLU A 263 20.54 -7.00 -3.00
CA GLU A 263 19.23 -6.66 -3.57
C GLU A 263 18.81 -7.57 -4.73
N ASN A 264 19.74 -8.27 -5.38
CA ASN A 264 19.46 -9.18 -6.48
C ASN A 264 19.16 -10.62 -5.98
N ASP A 265 19.54 -10.94 -4.75
CA ASP A 265 19.24 -12.24 -4.17
C ASP A 265 17.76 -12.31 -3.74
N ALA A 266 17.07 -13.36 -4.17
CA ALA A 266 15.63 -13.53 -3.91
C ALA A 266 15.34 -13.82 -2.42
N ARG A 267 16.26 -14.45 -1.69
CA ARG A 267 16.11 -14.77 -0.27
C ARG A 267 16.25 -13.51 0.57
N ASP A 268 17.28 -12.70 0.28
CA ASP A 268 17.54 -11.45 0.98
C ASP A 268 16.39 -10.46 0.74
N MET A 269 15.91 -10.38 -0.51
CA MET A 269 14.74 -9.59 -0.85
C MET A 269 13.47 -10.10 -0.17
N GLY A 270 13.31 -11.42 -0.05
CA GLY A 270 12.22 -12.04 0.71
C GLY A 270 12.20 -11.60 2.17
N ALA A 271 13.34 -11.57 2.84
CA ALA A 271 13.47 -11.11 4.23
C ALA A 271 13.12 -9.62 4.38
N PHE A 272 13.50 -8.76 3.40
CA PHE A 272 13.11 -7.36 3.39
C PHE A 272 11.59 -7.18 3.26
N ILE A 273 10.98 -7.93 2.33
CA ILE A 273 9.52 -7.92 2.11
C ILE A 273 8.79 -8.37 3.38
N GLU A 274 9.24 -9.46 4.01
CA GLU A 274 8.67 -9.97 5.26
C GLU A 274 8.69 -8.91 6.37
N GLY A 275 9.82 -8.22 6.55
CA GLY A 275 9.92 -7.13 7.52
C GLY A 275 8.96 -5.98 7.22
N CYS A 276 8.82 -5.59 5.95
CA CYS A 276 7.83 -4.58 5.54
C CYS A 276 6.39 -5.06 5.79
N ASP A 277 6.10 -6.34 5.54
CA ASP A 277 4.78 -6.93 5.80
C ASP A 277 4.45 -6.98 7.30
N VAL A 278 5.42 -7.28 8.15
CA VAL A 278 5.25 -7.23 9.61
C VAL A 278 4.95 -5.79 10.07
N ILE A 279 5.69 -4.80 9.56
CA ILE A 279 5.43 -3.38 9.86
C ILE A 279 3.99 -3.04 9.44
N LYS A 280 3.62 -3.31 8.20
CA LYS A 280 2.28 -3.09 7.65
C LYS A 280 1.17 -3.73 8.49
N GLN A 281 1.31 -5.01 8.83
CA GLN A 281 0.30 -5.78 9.57
C GLN A 281 0.13 -5.31 11.03
N LYS A 282 1.24 -4.94 11.68
CA LYS A 282 1.22 -4.58 13.11
C LYS A 282 0.83 -3.13 13.35
N THR A 283 1.13 -2.23 12.42
CA THR A 283 0.77 -0.80 12.53
C THR A 283 -0.54 -0.47 11.80
N GLY A 284 -0.96 -1.27 10.82
CA GLY A 284 -2.04 -0.91 9.90
C GLY A 284 -1.67 0.19 8.90
N ALA A 285 -0.39 0.59 8.86
CA ALA A 285 0.11 1.61 7.96
C ALA A 285 0.39 1.06 6.55
N THR A 286 0.36 1.93 5.55
CA THR A 286 0.94 1.67 4.24
C THR A 286 2.45 1.86 4.29
N VAL A 287 3.22 0.91 3.80
CA VAL A 287 4.68 1.01 3.68
C VAL A 287 5.03 1.48 2.27
N LEU A 288 5.67 2.65 2.16
CA LEU A 288 6.14 3.22 0.89
C LEU A 288 7.66 3.09 0.82
N VAL A 289 8.16 2.38 -0.18
CA VAL A 289 9.60 2.17 -0.40
C VAL A 289 10.08 2.99 -1.58
N VAL A 290 11.08 3.84 -1.36
CA VAL A 290 11.77 4.57 -2.43
C VAL A 290 12.93 3.73 -2.95
N HIS A 291 12.94 3.47 -4.25
CA HIS A 291 13.89 2.57 -4.86
C HIS A 291 14.56 3.16 -6.12
N HIS A 292 15.68 2.60 -6.53
CA HIS A 292 16.36 3.01 -7.76
C HIS A 292 15.98 2.09 -8.92
N SER A 293 15.93 2.65 -10.15
CA SER A 293 15.87 1.84 -11.35
C SER A 293 17.21 1.11 -11.59
N GLY A 294 17.17 -0.01 -12.30
CA GLY A 294 18.35 -0.69 -12.80
C GLY A 294 19.12 0.18 -13.82
N LYS A 295 20.29 -0.29 -14.26
CA LYS A 295 21.08 0.37 -15.32
C LYS A 295 20.31 0.46 -16.65
N ASP A 296 19.43 -0.50 -16.90
CA ASP A 296 18.51 -0.52 -18.02
C ASP A 296 17.14 -0.06 -17.52
N GLU A 297 16.80 1.20 -17.76
CA GLU A 297 15.53 1.79 -17.34
C GLU A 297 14.30 1.07 -17.88
N GLY A 298 14.43 0.37 -19.00
CA GLY A 298 13.36 -0.42 -19.61
C GLY A 298 12.98 -1.68 -18.83
N LYS A 299 13.87 -2.13 -17.92
CA LYS A 299 13.64 -3.34 -17.12
C LYS A 299 12.98 -3.09 -15.76
N GLY A 300 12.63 -1.83 -15.44
CA GLY A 300 11.94 -1.48 -14.20
C GLY A 300 12.89 -1.20 -13.01
N ALA A 301 12.40 -1.45 -11.78
CA ALA A 301 13.18 -1.27 -10.57
C ALA A 301 14.39 -2.23 -10.53
N ARG A 302 15.48 -1.80 -9.87
CA ARG A 302 16.68 -2.60 -9.68
C ARG A 302 16.40 -3.77 -8.72
N GLY A 303 17.15 -4.87 -8.84
CA GLY A 303 17.13 -5.98 -7.89
C GLY A 303 16.20 -7.12 -8.28
N SER A 304 15.85 -7.95 -7.30
CA SER A 304 15.04 -9.15 -7.51
C SER A 304 13.61 -8.83 -7.94
N SER A 305 13.10 -9.56 -8.94
CA SER A 305 11.71 -9.48 -9.37
C SER A 305 10.69 -9.84 -8.27
N ALA A 306 11.14 -10.50 -7.20
CA ALA A 306 10.33 -10.83 -6.03
C ALA A 306 9.77 -9.57 -5.36
N PHE A 307 10.53 -8.46 -5.32
CA PHE A 307 10.05 -7.21 -4.74
C PHE A 307 8.84 -6.68 -5.50
N ARG A 308 8.95 -6.54 -6.83
CA ARG A 308 7.82 -6.09 -7.67
C ARG A 308 6.61 -7.02 -7.57
N ALA A 309 6.84 -8.33 -7.47
CA ALA A 309 5.75 -9.29 -7.31
C ALA A 309 4.96 -9.06 -6.01
N ALA A 310 5.63 -8.72 -4.91
CA ALA A 310 5.04 -8.48 -3.59
C ALA A 310 4.31 -7.12 -3.47
N LEU A 311 4.63 -6.14 -4.31
CA LEU A 311 4.02 -4.80 -4.24
C LEU A 311 2.53 -4.85 -4.58
N ASP A 312 1.74 -4.06 -3.86
CA ASP A 312 0.35 -3.75 -4.21
C ASP A 312 0.29 -2.61 -5.24
N THR A 313 1.21 -1.62 -5.15
CA THR A 313 1.27 -0.49 -6.08
C THR A 313 2.72 -0.12 -6.36
N GLU A 314 3.01 0.20 -7.63
CA GLU A 314 4.33 0.65 -8.06
C GLU A 314 4.23 1.83 -9.01
N PHE A 315 5.05 2.86 -8.77
CA PHE A 315 5.14 4.02 -9.64
C PHE A 315 6.56 4.24 -10.14
N ASN A 316 6.68 4.51 -11.42
CA ASN A 316 7.91 5.01 -12.02
C ASN A 316 7.94 6.53 -11.98
N VAL A 317 9.07 7.09 -11.52
CA VAL A 317 9.33 8.53 -11.46
C VAL A 317 10.50 8.86 -12.35
N LYS A 318 10.28 9.67 -13.38
CA LYS A 318 11.30 10.18 -14.30
C LYS A 318 11.31 11.70 -14.33
N ARG A 319 12.45 12.30 -14.66
CA ARG A 319 12.48 13.74 -15.00
C ARG A 319 11.83 13.95 -16.35
N GLU A 320 11.14 15.07 -16.52
CA GLU A 320 10.67 15.54 -17.80
C GLU A 320 11.72 16.43 -18.45
N GLY A 321 12.55 15.84 -19.31
CA GLY A 321 13.67 16.55 -19.96
C GLY A 321 14.65 17.16 -18.95
N ASP A 322 15.19 18.32 -19.28
CA ASP A 322 16.13 19.06 -18.42
C ASP A 322 15.45 20.00 -17.41
N GLY A 323 14.11 20.03 -17.43
CA GLY A 323 13.32 20.92 -16.59
C GLY A 323 13.19 20.45 -15.14
N LYS A 324 12.60 21.32 -14.31
CA LYS A 324 12.23 21.01 -12.92
C LYS A 324 10.82 20.39 -12.89
N ALA A 325 10.66 19.24 -13.53
CA ALA A 325 9.40 18.50 -13.53
C ALA A 325 9.67 16.99 -13.46
N LEU A 326 8.76 16.27 -12.82
CA LEU A 326 8.76 14.81 -12.80
C LEU A 326 7.54 14.28 -13.59
N ILE A 327 7.73 13.12 -14.19
CA ILE A 327 6.64 12.32 -14.77
C ILE A 327 6.40 11.15 -13.84
N LEU A 328 5.13 11.00 -13.42
CA LEU A 328 4.67 9.89 -12.60
C LEU A 328 3.86 8.93 -13.48
N THR A 329 4.30 7.68 -13.54
CA THR A 329 3.63 6.61 -14.27
C THR A 329 3.34 5.46 -13.33
N CYS A 330 2.08 5.05 -13.22
CA CYS A 330 1.75 3.80 -12.54
C CYS A 330 2.24 2.63 -13.38
N THR A 331 2.98 1.71 -12.80
CA THR A 331 3.51 0.51 -13.46
C THR A 331 2.94 -0.77 -12.87
N LYS A 332 2.24 -0.65 -11.75
CA LYS A 332 1.46 -1.72 -11.12
C LYS A 332 0.41 -1.11 -10.18
N MET A 333 -0.82 -1.56 -10.30
CA MET A 333 -1.91 -1.30 -9.35
C MET A 333 -2.69 -2.60 -9.18
N LYS A 334 -2.63 -3.20 -7.98
CA LYS A 334 -3.40 -4.40 -7.67
C LYS A 334 -4.83 -4.00 -7.30
N ASP A 335 -5.80 -4.74 -7.82
CA ASP A 335 -7.22 -4.62 -7.49
C ASP A 335 -7.88 -3.25 -7.80
N ALA A 336 -7.25 -2.39 -8.63
CA ALA A 336 -7.80 -1.11 -9.06
C ALA A 336 -7.25 -0.68 -10.43
N GLU A 337 -7.88 0.31 -11.04
CA GLU A 337 -7.41 0.94 -12.27
C GLU A 337 -6.15 1.77 -12.03
N GLU A 338 -5.20 1.68 -12.95
CA GLU A 338 -3.98 2.47 -12.92
C GLU A 338 -4.30 3.95 -13.16
N PRO A 339 -3.84 4.88 -12.30
CA PRO A 339 -3.99 6.30 -12.57
C PRO A 339 -3.23 6.72 -13.83
N GLU A 340 -3.78 7.71 -14.54
CA GLU A 340 -3.16 8.24 -15.74
C GLU A 340 -1.75 8.76 -15.48
N ARG A 341 -0.88 8.59 -16.48
CA ARG A 341 0.45 9.18 -16.50
C ARG A 341 0.35 10.69 -16.55
N LYS A 342 0.92 11.40 -15.56
CA LYS A 342 0.91 12.87 -15.48
C LYS A 342 2.30 13.40 -15.15
N ALA A 343 2.52 14.65 -15.52
CA ALA A 343 3.69 15.42 -15.10
C ALA A 343 3.34 16.36 -13.95
N TYR A 344 4.33 16.57 -13.08
CA TYR A 344 4.25 17.47 -11.92
C TYR A 344 5.47 18.39 -11.93
N ASP A 345 5.23 19.68 -11.97
CA ASP A 345 6.30 20.67 -11.92
C ASP A 345 6.85 20.80 -10.49
N LEU A 346 8.12 21.15 -10.38
CA LEU A 346 8.75 21.48 -9.10
C LEU A 346 9.05 22.97 -9.07
N ARG A 347 8.60 23.63 -8.02
CA ARG A 347 8.93 25.03 -7.75
C ARG A 347 10.04 25.16 -6.73
N THR A 348 10.88 26.16 -6.88
CA THR A 348 11.91 26.52 -5.91
C THR A 348 11.28 27.28 -4.74
N SER A 349 11.65 26.94 -3.51
CA SER A 349 11.33 27.67 -2.30
C SER A 349 12.63 28.08 -1.62
N GLU A 350 12.76 29.36 -1.30
CA GLU A 350 13.86 29.93 -0.53
C GLU A 350 13.65 29.64 0.94
N LEU A 351 14.67 29.11 1.64
CA LEU A 351 14.56 28.69 3.03
C LEU A 351 15.17 29.71 3.99
N TYR A 352 16.44 29.98 3.81
CA TYR A 352 17.22 30.91 4.63
C TYR A 352 18.52 31.29 3.93
N THR A 353 19.17 32.33 4.40
CA THR A 353 20.53 32.65 4.00
C THR A 353 21.50 32.07 5.03
N ASP A 354 22.52 31.36 4.58
CA ASP A 354 23.49 30.73 5.46
C ASP A 354 24.56 31.74 5.98
N GLU A 355 25.52 31.22 6.75
CA GLU A 355 26.58 32.04 7.38
C GLU A 355 27.52 32.70 6.36
N ASP A 356 27.64 32.13 5.17
CA ASP A 356 28.47 32.63 4.06
C ASP A 356 27.70 33.63 3.18
N GLY A 357 26.40 33.89 3.49
CA GLY A 357 25.54 34.80 2.75
C GLY A 357 24.92 34.14 1.52
N GLU A 358 25.00 32.81 1.38
CA GLU A 358 24.38 32.07 0.27
C GLU A 358 22.93 31.71 0.57
N LEU A 359 22.07 31.87 -0.44
CA LEU A 359 20.66 31.56 -0.33
C LEU A 359 20.41 30.05 -0.45
N VAL A 360 20.00 29.43 0.64
CA VAL A 360 19.65 28.02 0.68
C VAL A 360 18.22 27.82 0.21
N CYS A 361 18.07 27.05 -0.85
CA CYS A 361 16.78 26.75 -1.48
C CYS A 361 16.48 25.25 -1.46
N SER A 362 15.19 24.91 -1.59
CA SER A 362 14.76 23.55 -1.87
C SER A 362 13.68 23.54 -2.97
N LEU A 363 13.29 22.33 -3.41
CA LEU A 363 12.22 22.17 -4.39
C LEU A 363 10.98 21.58 -3.71
N VAL A 364 9.82 21.98 -4.20
CA VAL A 364 8.51 21.46 -3.80
C VAL A 364 7.76 20.98 -5.02
N VAL A 365 7.23 19.77 -4.96
CA VAL A 365 6.37 19.23 -6.02
C VAL A 365 5.07 20.01 -6.02
N ASN A 366 4.73 20.61 -7.16
CA ASN A 366 3.43 21.21 -7.35
C ASN A 366 2.39 20.09 -7.54
N ASP A 367 1.39 20.03 -6.69
CA ASP A 367 0.32 19.03 -6.70
C ASP A 367 -0.77 19.28 -7.78
N GLN A 368 -0.52 20.21 -8.70
CA GLN A 368 -1.37 20.43 -9.87
C GLN A 368 -0.81 19.61 -11.05
N PRO A 369 -1.44 18.46 -11.38
CA PRO A 369 -0.99 17.62 -12.47
C PRO A 369 -1.26 18.28 -13.83
N ARG A 370 -0.37 18.07 -14.76
CA ARG A 370 -0.56 18.37 -16.19
C ARG A 370 -0.19 17.17 -17.04
N ASP A 371 -0.57 17.22 -18.30
CA ASP A 371 -0.14 16.19 -19.24
C ASP A 371 1.37 16.22 -19.40
N ALA A 372 1.96 15.03 -19.35
CA ALA A 372 3.39 14.89 -19.63
C ALA A 372 3.62 15.29 -21.09
N LYS A 373 4.63 16.13 -21.34
CA LYS A 373 5.04 16.43 -22.69
C LYS A 373 5.36 15.11 -23.38
N GLU A 374 4.79 14.88 -24.53
CA GLU A 374 5.17 13.74 -25.34
C GLU A 374 6.65 13.92 -25.70
N VAL A 375 7.48 13.04 -25.21
CA VAL A 375 8.82 12.86 -25.78
C VAL A 375 8.54 12.26 -27.14
N GLU A 376 8.87 13.00 -28.21
CA GLU A 376 8.77 12.45 -29.57
C GLU A 376 9.37 11.04 -29.54
N PRO A 377 8.68 10.01 -30.07
CA PRO A 377 9.14 8.62 -29.99
C PRO A 377 10.60 8.44 -30.47
N GLU A 378 11.03 9.31 -31.37
CA GLU A 378 12.40 9.43 -31.88
C GLU A 378 13.43 9.74 -30.77
N LEU A 379 13.12 10.65 -29.83
CA LEU A 379 13.99 11.01 -28.71
C LEU A 379 14.09 9.91 -27.64
N ALA A 380 13.03 9.15 -27.43
CA ALA A 380 13.03 8.03 -26.48
C ALA A 380 13.93 6.87 -26.95
N SER A 381 14.02 6.67 -28.26
CA SER A 381 14.93 5.68 -28.87
C SER A 381 16.38 6.17 -28.84
N VAL A 382 16.60 7.47 -29.02
CA VAL A 382 17.93 8.10 -29.02
C VAL A 382 18.55 8.13 -27.62
N SER A 383 17.76 8.34 -26.56
CA SER A 383 18.27 8.34 -25.17
C SER A 383 18.88 7.00 -24.72
N ARG A 384 18.62 5.91 -25.45
CA ARG A 384 19.19 4.58 -25.20
C ARG A 384 20.52 4.32 -25.92
N LEU A 385 20.93 5.24 -26.78
CA LEU A 385 22.15 5.13 -27.54
C LEU A 385 23.36 5.56 -26.71
N SER A 386 24.56 5.08 -27.12
CA SER A 386 25.80 5.63 -26.54
C SER A 386 26.01 7.08 -26.97
N ASP A 387 26.80 7.83 -26.21
CA ASP A 387 27.07 9.27 -26.41
C ASP A 387 27.48 9.58 -27.90
N ASN A 388 28.28 8.71 -28.50
CA ASN A 388 28.71 8.88 -29.88
C ASN A 388 27.54 8.70 -30.88
N HIS A 389 26.63 7.77 -30.64
CA HIS A 389 25.46 7.60 -31.50
C HIS A 389 24.47 8.75 -31.30
N GLN A 390 24.31 9.24 -30.08
CA GLN A 390 23.47 10.41 -29.79
C GLN A 390 24.02 11.66 -30.49
N ALA A 391 25.32 11.91 -30.39
CA ALA A 391 25.96 13.04 -31.05
C ALA A 391 25.81 12.98 -32.57
N LEU A 392 25.98 11.77 -33.15
CA LEU A 392 25.78 11.54 -34.61
C LEU A 392 24.34 11.84 -35.03
N TRP A 393 23.37 11.32 -34.29
CA TRP A 393 21.96 11.55 -34.57
C TRP A 393 21.58 13.03 -34.43
N GLN A 394 22.07 13.73 -33.41
CA GLN A 394 21.85 15.15 -33.20
C GLN A 394 22.44 16.00 -34.33
N ALA A 395 23.64 15.65 -34.83
CA ALA A 395 24.26 16.33 -35.96
C ALA A 395 23.40 16.21 -37.24
N VAL A 396 22.94 14.99 -37.54
CA VAL A 396 22.03 14.73 -38.69
C VAL A 396 20.74 15.52 -38.54
N ARG A 397 20.07 15.45 -37.34
CA ARG A 397 18.82 16.14 -37.07
C ARG A 397 18.92 17.66 -37.19
N SER A 398 19.98 18.23 -36.62
CA SER A 398 20.19 19.68 -36.63
C SER A 398 20.40 20.24 -38.03
N ARG A 399 21.15 19.52 -38.91
CA ARG A 399 21.34 19.92 -40.29
C ARG A 399 20.07 19.71 -41.12
N THR A 400 19.37 18.58 -40.90
CA THR A 400 18.09 18.33 -41.58
C THR A 400 17.07 19.44 -41.26
N ALA A 401 16.97 19.84 -39.98
CA ALA A 401 16.05 20.91 -39.55
C ALA A 401 16.40 22.29 -40.13
N ARG A 402 17.68 22.55 -40.42
CA ARG A 402 18.15 23.81 -41.05
C ARG A 402 18.20 23.78 -42.58
N GLY A 403 17.88 22.62 -43.20
CA GLY A 403 17.96 22.46 -44.64
C GLY A 403 19.41 22.48 -45.16
N GLU A 404 20.40 22.16 -44.31
CA GLU A 404 21.82 22.17 -44.65
C GLU A 404 22.25 20.82 -45.27
N PRO A 405 23.34 20.79 -46.07
CA PRO A 405 23.87 19.54 -46.59
C PRO A 405 24.19 18.55 -45.48
N CYS A 406 23.67 17.34 -45.57
CA CYS A 406 23.78 16.29 -44.58
C CYS A 406 24.43 15.02 -45.14
N THR A 407 25.59 15.19 -45.78
CA THR A 407 26.36 14.05 -46.31
C THR A 407 27.20 13.39 -45.23
N ARG A 408 27.56 12.10 -45.41
CA ARG A 408 28.41 11.35 -44.48
C ARG A 408 29.74 12.06 -44.16
N SER A 409 30.33 12.72 -45.15
CA SER A 409 31.59 13.49 -44.97
C SER A 409 31.38 14.70 -44.06
N VAL A 410 30.32 15.49 -44.30
CA VAL A 410 29.99 16.68 -43.53
C VAL A 410 29.68 16.32 -42.09
N ILE A 411 28.83 15.30 -41.83
CA ILE A 411 28.51 14.86 -40.48
C ILE A 411 29.75 14.32 -39.75
N ARG A 412 30.65 13.62 -40.46
CA ARG A 412 31.89 13.15 -39.84
C ARG A 412 32.80 14.32 -39.41
N ASP A 413 32.83 15.40 -40.18
CA ASP A 413 33.64 16.58 -39.85
C ASP A 413 32.99 17.39 -38.71
N ASP A 414 31.67 17.47 -38.65
CA ASP A 414 30.96 18.04 -37.47
C ASP A 414 31.32 17.28 -36.18
N MET A 415 31.31 15.94 -36.25
CA MET A 415 31.68 15.09 -35.11
C MET A 415 33.11 15.32 -34.63
N LYS A 416 34.06 15.48 -35.58
CA LYS A 416 35.46 15.82 -35.25
C LYS A 416 35.56 17.20 -34.61
N THR A 417 34.79 18.18 -35.09
CA THR A 417 34.82 19.55 -34.57
C THR A 417 34.40 19.61 -33.10
N ILE A 418 33.52 18.72 -32.66
CA ILE A 418 33.13 18.59 -31.25
C ILE A 418 34.02 17.63 -30.45
N GLY A 419 35.18 17.20 -31.04
CA GLY A 419 36.18 16.40 -30.34
C GLY A 419 35.93 14.89 -30.31
N ILE A 420 35.00 14.36 -31.14
CA ILE A 420 34.71 12.93 -31.18
C ILE A 420 35.62 12.23 -32.18
N ASP A 421 36.30 11.16 -31.75
CA ASP A 421 37.08 10.30 -32.66
C ASP A 421 36.15 9.50 -33.56
N THR A 422 36.20 9.79 -34.86
CA THR A 422 35.33 9.20 -35.88
C THR A 422 35.80 7.88 -36.47
N LYS A 423 36.75 7.18 -35.82
CA LYS A 423 37.31 5.91 -36.24
C LYS A 423 36.24 4.82 -36.52
N HIS A 424 35.14 4.86 -35.77
CA HIS A 424 34.02 3.93 -35.88
C HIS A 424 32.74 4.53 -36.49
N PHE A 425 32.84 5.69 -37.16
CA PHE A 425 31.71 6.44 -37.71
C PHE A 425 30.77 5.58 -38.61
N SER A 426 31.33 4.78 -39.51
CA SER A 426 30.49 3.93 -40.39
C SER A 426 29.68 2.90 -39.63
N ARG A 427 30.22 2.38 -38.52
CA ARG A 427 29.50 1.44 -37.64
C ARG A 427 28.36 2.14 -36.88
N TRP A 428 28.58 3.38 -36.45
CA TRP A 428 27.54 4.18 -35.77
C TRP A 428 26.40 4.55 -36.72
N VAL A 429 26.71 4.95 -37.95
CA VAL A 429 25.73 5.20 -39.01
C VAL A 429 24.89 3.95 -39.26
N GLN A 430 25.55 2.80 -39.43
CA GLN A 430 24.88 1.53 -39.69
C GLN A 430 23.91 1.15 -38.53
N LYS A 431 24.36 1.32 -37.31
CA LYS A 431 23.52 1.06 -36.13
C LYS A 431 22.29 1.96 -36.06
N LEU A 432 22.42 3.25 -36.36
CA LEU A 432 21.28 4.17 -36.38
C LEU A 432 20.29 3.88 -37.51
N ILE A 433 20.77 3.32 -38.64
CA ILE A 433 19.91 2.85 -39.74
C ILE A 433 19.15 1.59 -39.32
N GLU A 434 19.85 0.62 -38.71
CA GLU A 434 19.22 -0.62 -38.17
C GLU A 434 18.18 -0.33 -37.08
N ASP A 435 18.43 0.67 -36.26
CA ASP A 435 17.49 1.12 -35.24
C ASP A 435 16.33 1.99 -35.80
N GLY A 436 16.32 2.26 -37.13
CA GLY A 436 15.28 3.04 -37.78
C GLY A 436 15.28 4.53 -37.41
N LEU A 437 16.40 5.09 -36.97
CA LEU A 437 16.52 6.48 -36.51
C LEU A 437 17.02 7.41 -37.65
N ILE A 438 17.74 6.90 -38.60
CA ILE A 438 18.18 7.63 -39.77
C ILE A 438 17.98 6.80 -41.07
N ILE A 439 17.76 7.49 -42.16
CA ILE A 439 17.71 6.92 -43.51
C ILE A 439 18.94 7.40 -44.30
N GLN A 440 19.55 6.52 -45.06
CA GLN A 440 20.62 6.86 -45.97
C GLN A 440 20.17 6.73 -47.41
N ASN A 441 20.23 7.83 -48.16
CA ASN A 441 19.99 7.89 -49.61
C ASN A 441 21.29 8.31 -50.32
N GLY A 442 21.98 7.35 -50.86
CA GLY A 442 23.33 7.58 -51.39
C GLY A 442 24.32 7.99 -50.32
N ASP A 443 24.87 9.20 -50.38
CA ASP A 443 25.77 9.76 -49.35
C ASP A 443 25.07 10.66 -48.36
N VAL A 444 23.76 10.92 -48.54
CA VAL A 444 22.95 11.83 -47.70
C VAL A 444 22.27 11.05 -46.59
N LEU A 445 22.38 11.57 -45.35
CA LEU A 445 21.71 11.06 -44.17
C LEU A 445 20.53 11.97 -43.81
N THR A 446 19.40 11.39 -43.45
CA THR A 446 18.21 12.11 -42.97
C THR A 446 17.61 11.44 -41.76
N VAL A 447 17.01 12.19 -40.87
CA VAL A 447 16.26 11.62 -39.73
C VAL A 447 14.95 11.02 -40.23
N GLN A 448 14.64 9.80 -39.84
CA GLN A 448 13.38 9.15 -40.19
C GLN A 448 12.24 9.78 -39.40
N SER A 449 11.31 10.46 -40.03
CA SER A 449 10.10 10.95 -39.40
C SER A 449 9.02 9.86 -39.36
N LEU A 450 8.54 9.51 -38.20
CA LEU A 450 7.48 8.50 -38.01
C LEU A 450 6.10 8.92 -38.58
N ARG A 451 5.98 10.15 -39.13
CA ARG A 451 4.74 10.63 -39.75
C ARG A 451 4.47 10.05 -41.13
N GLU A 452 5.44 9.38 -41.77
CA GLU A 452 5.28 8.85 -43.12
C GLU A 452 4.97 7.33 -43.19
N VAL A 453 4.79 6.65 -42.05
CA VAL A 453 4.50 5.20 -42.02
C VAL A 453 3.01 4.91 -41.80
N GLY A 454 2.15 5.88 -41.98
CA GLY A 454 0.69 5.78 -41.84
C GLY A 454 -0.04 5.99 -43.16
N MET A 455 0.18 5.10 -44.13
CA MET A 455 -0.77 4.84 -45.23
C MET A 455 -0.97 3.35 -45.39
#